data_4097f7e086609a08eafe6eb909e0810d
#
_entry.id   4097f7e086609a08eafe6eb909e0810d
#
_cell.length_a   1.000
_cell.length_b   1.000
_cell.length_c   1.000
_cell.angle_alpha   90.00
_cell.angle_beta   90.00
_cell.angle_gamma   90.00
#
_symmetry.space_group_name_H-M   'P 1'
#
loop_
_entity.id
_entity.type
_entity.pdbx_description
1 polymer ?
#
loop_
_entity_poly.entity_id
_entity_poly.type
_entity_poly.pdbx_seq_one_letter_code
_entity_poly.pdbx_strand_id
1 'polypeptide(L)'
;MKVYKGSCASPGLVLGQVSRLEHHVETTTVGPFKPSRELQLLTDAIRTAQDELESMADRAAPSEQAIFQFQSMMLDDEGMMNEVRFCINAGIGAAAAMNQVGQRYADQLANMKDNPYMQLRSVDILDASRRVINIITNRPRMWLALDHPVILAAERLMPTDLFSVPSGMILGIITAEGSGQSHAAIIARAMNIPGIVQVGRDFLDDCDGRTVILDATGGQCTLDPDAAARQQAETRICELQRENEEMGQLHALPNRTKDGQPFELLANCFGPEDIDTAMQSGAQGVGLLRTGYMMLPGRILDEQEQYFFYCSCLAAAKGCPVTVRTFDFGSDRTISDAYQGLQSSKLGLRGIRNSLRQPHQFETQLCALLRAAARGPLRVMFPMVTNVEDWDAAMRVVERCREYLRERGVAFNEDTKFGVMLSVPAACLTAEEFVEHGVDFLVVGTNDLTQYTHAADRELASAEHYYRPASKAMKKLITMVLDAAKVRNVPVTICGLAVGNPANTVQYLQLGLRSFSVSPQNLLNVKKALLEL
;
A
#
# COMPACT_ATOMS: atom_id res chain seq x y z
N MET A 1 37.40 -0.67 3.70
CA MET A 1 36.09 -1.26 3.45
C MET A 1 35.48 -1.76 4.77
N LYS A 2 34.34 -1.23 5.16
CA LYS A 2 33.61 -1.62 6.39
C LYS A 2 32.15 -1.88 6.01
N VAL A 3 31.62 -3.03 6.40
CA VAL A 3 30.26 -3.47 6.05
C VAL A 3 29.35 -3.33 7.26
N TYR A 4 28.22 -2.68 7.08
CA TYR A 4 27.18 -2.52 8.08
C TYR A 4 25.93 -3.25 7.61
N LYS A 5 25.17 -3.82 8.54
CA LYS A 5 23.93 -4.53 8.27
C LYS A 5 22.74 -3.77 8.86
N GLY A 6 21.63 -3.81 8.15
CA GLY A 6 20.37 -3.23 8.56
C GLY A 6 19.19 -4.02 8.00
N SER A 7 18.00 -3.48 8.17
CA SER A 7 16.76 -4.05 7.63
C SER A 7 16.35 -3.29 6.37
N CYS A 8 15.92 -4.00 5.32
CA CYS A 8 15.41 -3.39 4.10
C CYS A 8 14.17 -2.54 4.39
N ALA A 9 14.22 -1.27 4.04
CA ALA A 9 13.08 -0.34 4.08
C ALA A 9 12.47 -0.17 2.68
N SER A 10 13.33 -0.06 1.65
CA SER A 10 12.94 0.03 0.25
C SER A 10 14.01 -0.67 -0.59
N PRO A 11 13.66 -1.63 -1.46
CA PRO A 11 14.64 -2.42 -2.19
C PRO A 11 15.40 -1.61 -3.24
N GLY A 12 16.59 -2.05 -3.59
CA GLY A 12 17.42 -1.49 -4.64
C GLY A 12 18.90 -1.52 -4.32
N LEU A 13 19.72 -1.15 -5.31
CA LEU A 13 21.18 -1.08 -5.22
C LEU A 13 21.64 0.25 -5.77
N VAL A 14 22.40 1.01 -4.98
CA VAL A 14 22.98 2.29 -5.42
C VAL A 14 24.39 2.46 -4.88
N LEU A 15 25.16 3.23 -5.62
CA LEU A 15 26.50 3.70 -5.26
C LEU A 15 26.47 5.22 -5.23
N GLY A 16 26.88 5.84 -4.13
CA GLY A 16 26.88 7.29 -4.00
C GLY A 16 27.67 7.78 -2.80
N GLN A 17 27.82 9.11 -2.74
CA GLN A 17 28.39 9.78 -1.58
C GLN A 17 27.30 9.98 -0.52
N VAL A 18 27.67 9.81 0.74
CA VAL A 18 26.76 10.02 1.87
C VAL A 18 26.76 11.50 2.28
N SER A 19 25.56 12.02 2.51
CA SER A 19 25.35 13.28 3.21
C SER A 19 24.59 13.00 4.50
N ARG A 20 25.22 13.33 5.64
CA ARG A 20 24.63 13.13 6.96
C ARG A 20 23.64 14.24 7.29
N LEU A 21 22.42 13.86 7.61
CA LEU A 21 21.38 14.76 8.08
C LEU A 21 21.40 14.81 9.61
N GLU A 22 21.73 15.97 10.15
CA GLU A 22 21.69 16.20 11.60
C GLU A 22 20.40 16.95 11.98
N HIS A 23 19.65 16.35 12.84
CA HIS A 23 18.41 16.93 13.36
C HIS A 23 18.59 17.71 14.67
N HIS A 24 19.83 17.89 15.11
CA HIS A 24 20.07 18.59 16.37
C HIS A 24 19.84 20.09 16.21
N VAL A 25 18.85 20.61 16.93
CA VAL A 25 18.56 22.05 16.96
C VAL A 25 18.99 22.56 18.35
N GLU A 26 20.14 23.23 18.41
CA GLU A 26 20.46 24.02 19.59
C GLU A 26 19.48 25.19 19.68
N THR A 27 18.58 25.14 20.64
CA THR A 27 17.68 26.24 20.96
C THR A 27 18.16 26.94 22.21
N THR A 28 18.43 28.23 22.10
CA THR A 28 18.78 29.05 23.27
C THR A 28 17.56 29.21 24.16
N THR A 29 17.62 28.64 25.37
CA THR A 29 16.50 28.64 26.31
C THR A 29 16.40 29.92 27.14
N VAL A 30 17.51 30.64 27.33
CA VAL A 30 17.57 31.85 28.18
C VAL A 30 18.20 33.01 27.40
N GLY A 31 17.47 34.13 27.33
CA GLY A 31 17.92 35.38 26.70
C GLY A 31 16.97 36.52 27.04
N PRO A 32 17.32 37.77 26.67
CA PRO A 32 16.43 38.92 26.85
C PRO A 32 15.28 38.88 25.83
N PHE A 33 14.48 37.82 25.84
CA PHE A 33 13.36 37.65 24.93
C PHE A 33 12.19 38.58 25.32
N LYS A 34 11.62 39.26 24.34
CA LYS A 34 10.39 40.04 24.51
C LYS A 34 9.20 39.14 24.13
N PRO A 35 8.31 38.76 25.07
CA PRO A 35 7.20 37.82 24.79
C PRO A 35 6.36 38.21 23.57
N SER A 36 6.05 39.50 23.39
CA SER A 36 5.27 39.96 22.25
C SER A 36 5.94 39.70 20.90
N ARG A 37 7.28 39.81 20.82
CA ARG A 37 8.05 39.52 19.60
C ARG A 37 8.13 38.01 19.34
N GLU A 38 8.35 37.23 20.38
CA GLU A 38 8.42 35.78 20.30
C GLU A 38 7.07 35.16 19.88
N LEU A 39 5.97 35.69 20.40
CA LEU A 39 4.62 35.27 20.00
C LEU A 39 4.34 35.61 18.53
N GLN A 40 4.79 36.77 18.05
CA GLN A 40 4.66 37.12 16.64
C GLN A 40 5.48 36.18 15.76
N LEU A 41 6.75 35.94 16.11
CA LEU A 41 7.62 34.98 15.41
C LEU A 41 7.01 33.57 15.34
N LEU A 42 6.44 33.09 16.46
CA LEU A 42 5.72 31.81 16.49
C LEU A 42 4.55 31.79 15.52
N THR A 43 3.69 32.80 15.55
CA THR A 43 2.49 32.88 14.71
C THR A 43 2.86 32.91 13.22
N ASP A 44 3.83 33.73 12.83
CA ASP A 44 4.29 33.82 11.44
C ASP A 44 4.94 32.50 10.99
N ALA A 45 5.72 31.85 11.87
CA ALA A 45 6.36 30.57 11.57
C ALA A 45 5.36 29.41 11.43
N ILE A 46 4.32 29.35 12.28
CA ILE A 46 3.25 28.35 12.17
C ILE A 46 2.54 28.50 10.82
N ARG A 47 2.14 29.71 10.45
CA ARG A 47 1.48 29.97 9.17
C ARG A 47 2.33 29.53 7.99
N THR A 48 3.62 29.88 7.98
CA THR A 48 4.56 29.47 6.92
C THR A 48 4.70 27.95 6.90
N ALA A 49 4.78 27.28 8.07
CA ALA A 49 4.87 25.84 8.16
C ALA A 49 3.63 25.14 7.59
N GLN A 50 2.44 25.68 7.86
CA GLN A 50 1.16 25.15 7.34
C GLN A 50 1.08 25.31 5.82
N ASP A 51 1.43 26.48 5.28
CA ASP A 51 1.47 26.73 3.82
C ASP A 51 2.43 25.71 3.13
N GLU A 52 3.56 25.43 3.74
CA GLU A 52 4.52 24.44 3.24
C GLU A 52 3.99 23.00 3.30
N LEU A 53 3.33 22.62 4.40
CA LEU A 53 2.73 21.30 4.58
C LEU A 53 1.57 21.08 3.59
N GLU A 54 0.75 22.10 3.34
CA GLU A 54 -0.30 22.06 2.34
C GLU A 54 0.26 21.87 0.92
N SER A 55 1.31 22.62 0.57
CA SER A 55 2.03 22.45 -0.70
C SER A 55 2.67 21.06 -0.85
N MET A 56 3.08 20.42 0.25
CA MET A 56 3.57 19.03 0.23
C MET A 56 2.43 18.05 0.05
N ALA A 57 1.31 18.24 0.76
CA ALA A 57 0.12 17.43 0.62
C ALA A 57 -0.39 17.41 -0.83
N ASP A 58 -0.40 18.58 -1.50
CA ASP A 58 -0.85 18.68 -2.91
C ASP A 58 0.03 17.90 -3.89
N ARG A 59 1.31 17.67 -3.56
CA ARG A 59 2.26 16.92 -4.38
C ARG A 59 2.42 15.45 -3.99
N ALA A 60 1.87 15.10 -2.84
CA ALA A 60 1.97 13.77 -2.26
C ALA A 60 0.84 12.86 -2.79
N ALA A 61 1.09 11.55 -2.81
CA ALA A 61 0.04 10.58 -3.06
C ALA A 61 -1.01 10.62 -1.92
N PRO A 62 -2.29 10.24 -2.16
CA PRO A 62 -3.37 10.34 -1.16
C PRO A 62 -3.07 9.68 0.19
N SER A 63 -2.33 8.56 0.21
CA SER A 63 -1.87 7.91 1.45
C SER A 63 -0.92 8.76 2.27
N GLU A 64 -0.13 9.59 1.61
CA GLU A 64 0.88 10.45 2.20
C GLU A 64 0.31 11.82 2.60
N GLN A 65 -0.70 12.30 1.86
CA GLN A 65 -1.43 13.54 2.19
C GLN A 65 -1.92 13.56 3.63
N ALA A 66 -2.43 12.42 4.12
CA ALA A 66 -2.92 12.27 5.49
C ALA A 66 -1.83 12.55 6.56
N ILE A 67 -0.55 12.36 6.23
CA ILE A 67 0.57 12.66 7.13
C ILE A 67 0.73 14.18 7.25
N PHE A 68 0.79 14.89 6.14
CA PHE A 68 0.95 16.35 6.12
C PHE A 68 -0.28 17.08 6.66
N GLN A 69 -1.49 16.58 6.37
CA GLN A 69 -2.73 17.09 6.96
C GLN A 69 -2.75 16.94 8.48
N PHE A 70 -2.30 15.80 9.01
CA PHE A 70 -2.18 15.59 10.44
C PHE A 70 -1.15 16.55 11.06
N GLN A 71 0.01 16.74 10.43
CA GLN A 71 1.04 17.68 10.89
C GLN A 71 0.49 19.11 10.93
N SER A 72 -0.22 19.54 9.88
CA SER A 72 -0.86 20.86 9.83
C SER A 72 -1.91 21.03 10.94
N MET A 73 -2.77 20.02 11.14
CA MET A 73 -3.78 20.02 12.21
C MET A 73 -3.17 20.11 13.62
N MET A 74 -2.02 19.44 13.85
CA MET A 74 -1.31 19.54 15.13
C MET A 74 -0.76 20.92 15.42
N LEU A 75 -0.41 21.69 14.39
CA LEU A 75 0.01 23.10 14.53
C LEU A 75 -1.16 24.05 14.84
N ASP A 76 -2.41 23.58 14.64
CA ASP A 76 -3.64 24.29 15.05
C ASP A 76 -4.19 23.80 16.39
N ASP A 77 -3.59 22.78 17.03
CA ASP A 77 -4.07 22.27 18.31
C ASP A 77 -3.95 23.33 19.41
N GLU A 78 -5.12 23.80 19.89
CA GLU A 78 -5.18 24.86 20.89
C GLU A 78 -4.48 24.47 22.20
N GLY A 79 -4.56 23.19 22.60
CA GLY A 79 -3.93 22.69 23.80
C GLY A 79 -2.40 22.82 23.73
N MET A 80 -1.83 22.28 22.67
CA MET A 80 -0.38 22.35 22.41
C MET A 80 0.09 23.80 22.28
N MET A 81 -0.62 24.61 21.46
CA MET A 81 -0.20 25.99 21.20
C MET A 81 -0.35 26.89 22.42
N ASN A 82 -1.35 26.68 23.29
CA ASN A 82 -1.48 27.43 24.54
C ASN A 82 -0.33 27.15 25.50
N GLU A 83 0.15 25.91 25.56
CA GLU A 83 1.32 25.58 26.36
C GLU A 83 2.61 26.21 25.80
N VAL A 84 2.80 26.25 24.46
CA VAL A 84 3.92 27.00 23.85
C VAL A 84 3.84 28.48 24.20
N ARG A 85 2.66 29.09 24.08
CA ARG A 85 2.45 30.50 24.46
C ARG A 85 2.72 30.74 25.95
N PHE A 86 2.33 29.83 26.81
CA PHE A 86 2.62 29.90 28.24
C PHE A 86 4.13 29.90 28.52
N CYS A 87 4.90 29.01 27.87
CA CYS A 87 6.35 29.00 27.98
C CYS A 87 7.01 30.31 27.50
N ILE A 88 6.52 30.88 26.39
CA ILE A 88 7.01 32.16 25.86
C ILE A 88 6.72 33.31 26.85
N ASN A 89 5.54 33.35 27.44
CA ASN A 89 5.18 34.36 28.45
C ASN A 89 6.01 34.20 29.74
N ALA A 90 6.51 32.98 30.01
CA ALA A 90 7.45 32.72 31.10
C ALA A 90 8.91 33.12 30.77
N GLY A 91 9.16 33.67 29.57
CA GLY A 91 10.50 34.18 29.20
C GLY A 91 11.34 33.20 28.41
N ILE A 92 10.77 32.11 27.91
CA ILE A 92 11.45 31.13 27.03
C ILE A 92 11.31 31.60 25.57
N GLY A 93 12.39 31.52 24.78
CA GLY A 93 12.32 31.86 23.35
C GLY A 93 11.40 30.92 22.56
N ALA A 94 10.75 31.43 21.52
CA ALA A 94 9.73 30.71 20.74
C ALA A 94 10.21 29.34 20.22
N ALA A 95 11.43 29.26 19.69
CA ALA A 95 12.01 28.00 19.19
C ALA A 95 12.21 26.98 20.33
N ALA A 96 12.71 27.42 21.49
CA ALA A 96 12.92 26.54 22.64
C ALA A 96 11.58 26.08 23.26
N ALA A 97 10.59 26.97 23.34
CA ALA A 97 9.25 26.66 23.81
C ALA A 97 8.58 25.60 22.90
N MET A 98 8.65 25.79 21.58
CA MET A 98 8.12 24.83 20.60
C MET A 98 8.80 23.47 20.70
N ASN A 99 10.14 23.44 20.85
CA ASN A 99 10.89 22.19 21.02
C ASN A 99 10.48 21.45 22.30
N GLN A 100 10.40 22.15 23.42
CA GLN A 100 10.06 21.56 24.73
C GLN A 100 8.65 20.97 24.74
N VAL A 101 7.67 21.71 24.22
CA VAL A 101 6.27 21.28 24.20
C VAL A 101 6.07 20.17 23.16
N GLY A 102 6.63 20.33 21.94
CA GLY A 102 6.56 19.32 20.89
C GLY A 102 7.14 17.97 21.32
N GLN A 103 8.30 17.97 21.99
CA GLN A 103 8.91 16.75 22.53
C GLN A 103 7.99 16.08 23.55
N ARG A 104 7.41 16.85 24.47
CA ARG A 104 6.51 16.30 25.49
C ARG A 104 5.25 15.67 24.90
N TYR A 105 4.62 16.31 23.90
CA TYR A 105 3.45 15.75 23.22
C TYR A 105 3.81 14.49 22.43
N ALA A 106 4.97 14.49 21.77
CA ALA A 106 5.46 13.30 21.08
C ALA A 106 5.73 12.13 22.06
N ASP A 107 6.35 12.41 23.21
CA ASP A 107 6.60 11.39 24.24
C ASP A 107 5.29 10.85 24.83
N GLN A 108 4.27 11.67 25.00
CA GLN A 108 2.94 11.23 25.43
C GLN A 108 2.32 10.24 24.44
N LEU A 109 2.36 10.54 23.12
CA LEU A 109 1.86 9.63 22.10
C LEU A 109 2.71 8.35 22.00
N ALA A 110 4.03 8.45 22.07
CA ALA A 110 4.94 7.30 22.01
C ALA A 110 4.69 6.30 23.17
N ASN A 111 4.23 6.81 24.33
CA ASN A 111 3.95 6.00 25.52
C ASN A 111 2.52 5.44 25.58
N MET A 112 1.67 5.68 24.59
CA MET A 112 0.31 5.12 24.50
C MET A 112 0.35 3.64 24.14
N LYS A 113 0.55 2.75 25.14
CA LYS A 113 0.74 1.29 24.92
C LYS A 113 -0.43 0.60 24.20
N ASP A 114 -1.64 1.13 24.33
CA ASP A 114 -2.86 0.54 23.78
C ASP A 114 -3.22 1.07 22.38
N ASN A 115 -2.40 1.95 21.78
CA ASN A 115 -2.68 2.54 20.49
C ASN A 115 -1.42 2.66 19.62
N PRO A 116 -1.04 1.58 18.89
CA PRO A 116 0.13 1.57 17.99
C PRO A 116 0.10 2.64 16.90
N TYR A 117 -1.09 3.02 16.46
CA TYR A 117 -1.27 4.09 15.47
C TYR A 117 -0.82 5.45 16.02
N MET A 118 -1.22 5.80 17.26
CA MET A 118 -0.79 7.05 17.90
C MET A 118 0.70 7.05 18.23
N GLN A 119 1.29 5.88 18.53
CA GLN A 119 2.74 5.79 18.70
C GLN A 119 3.51 6.19 17.43
N LEU A 120 3.04 5.76 16.25
CA LEU A 120 3.64 6.16 14.96
C LEU A 120 3.50 7.68 14.72
N ARG A 121 2.40 8.28 15.16
CA ARG A 121 2.13 9.73 15.02
C ARG A 121 3.02 10.62 15.91
N SER A 122 3.70 10.05 16.90
CA SER A 122 4.67 10.79 17.73
C SER A 122 5.78 11.44 16.89
N VAL A 123 6.21 10.76 15.83
CA VAL A 123 7.23 11.26 14.90
C VAL A 123 6.71 12.45 14.09
N ASP A 124 5.43 12.44 13.72
CA ASP A 124 4.81 13.51 12.94
C ASP A 124 4.74 14.82 13.73
N ILE A 125 4.51 14.75 15.07
CA ILE A 125 4.55 15.92 15.95
C ILE A 125 5.95 16.51 16.01
N LEU A 126 6.97 15.66 16.14
CA LEU A 126 8.36 16.13 16.17
C LEU A 126 8.76 16.79 14.84
N ASP A 127 8.29 16.24 13.73
CA ASP A 127 8.57 16.77 12.38
C ASP A 127 7.91 18.14 12.20
N ALA A 128 6.62 18.28 12.55
CA ALA A 128 5.90 19.56 12.50
C ALA A 128 6.54 20.62 13.42
N SER A 129 6.87 20.24 14.65
CA SER A 129 7.54 21.15 15.62
C SER A 129 8.88 21.61 15.10
N ARG A 130 9.70 20.73 14.55
CA ARG A 130 11.02 21.04 13.98
C ARG A 130 10.90 21.98 12.80
N ARG A 131 9.89 21.83 11.95
CA ARG A 131 9.64 22.74 10.84
C ARG A 131 9.44 24.16 11.32
N VAL A 132 8.59 24.37 12.32
CA VAL A 132 8.36 25.68 12.94
C VAL A 132 9.66 26.25 13.53
N ILE A 133 10.45 25.43 14.23
CA ILE A 133 11.73 25.83 14.82
C ILE A 133 12.74 26.27 13.73
N ASN A 134 12.83 25.53 12.63
CA ASN A 134 13.73 25.87 11.52
C ASN A 134 13.35 27.21 10.87
N ILE A 135 12.06 27.50 10.74
CA ILE A 135 11.56 28.79 10.23
C ILE A 135 11.93 29.91 11.21
N ILE A 136 11.66 29.74 12.53
CA ILE A 136 11.98 30.74 13.55
C ILE A 136 13.48 31.04 13.57
N THR A 137 14.33 30.03 13.45
CA THR A 137 15.79 30.15 13.53
C THR A 137 16.43 30.52 12.19
N ASN A 138 15.62 30.69 11.14
CA ASN A 138 16.07 31.00 9.77
C ASN A 138 17.23 30.08 9.30
N ARG A 139 17.14 28.78 9.64
CA ARG A 139 18.16 27.83 9.21
C ARG A 139 17.98 27.52 7.73
N PRO A 140 19.07 27.55 6.94
CA PRO A 140 19.01 27.13 5.55
C PRO A 140 18.57 25.66 5.49
N ARG A 141 17.68 25.36 4.58
CA ARG A 141 17.29 23.98 4.30
C ARG A 141 18.52 23.24 3.76
N MET A 142 18.87 22.10 4.35
CA MET A 142 20.07 21.34 4.03
C MET A 142 20.17 20.99 2.53
N TRP A 143 19.05 20.73 1.87
CA TRP A 143 19.02 20.42 0.44
C TRP A 143 19.41 21.61 -0.48
N LEU A 144 19.37 22.86 0.00
CA LEU A 144 19.92 24.02 -0.73
C LEU A 144 21.46 23.96 -0.86
N ALA A 145 22.10 23.14 -0.05
CA ALA A 145 23.55 22.93 -0.09
C ALA A 145 23.98 21.69 -0.91
N LEU A 146 23.01 20.87 -1.39
CA LEU A 146 23.32 19.71 -2.22
C LEU A 146 23.56 20.15 -3.66
N ASP A 147 24.77 19.95 -4.15
CA ASP A 147 25.21 20.24 -5.52
C ASP A 147 25.23 19.00 -6.43
N HIS A 148 25.06 17.81 -5.85
CA HIS A 148 25.00 16.52 -6.55
C HIS A 148 24.08 15.51 -5.82
N PRO A 149 23.64 14.44 -6.51
CA PRO A 149 22.84 13.40 -5.90
C PRO A 149 23.61 12.64 -4.80
N VAL A 150 22.96 12.41 -3.65
CA VAL A 150 23.58 11.81 -2.45
C VAL A 150 22.76 10.68 -1.86
N ILE A 151 23.38 9.85 -1.02
CA ILE A 151 22.72 8.94 -0.11
C ILE A 151 22.52 9.68 1.21
N LEU A 152 21.28 9.88 1.65
CA LEU A 152 20.99 10.53 2.93
C LEU A 152 21.19 9.55 4.09
N ALA A 153 22.00 9.97 5.07
CA ALA A 153 22.19 9.23 6.31
C ALA A 153 21.69 10.02 7.50
N ALA A 154 20.87 9.42 8.37
CA ALA A 154 20.34 10.07 9.56
C ALA A 154 20.17 9.08 10.71
N GLU A 155 20.03 9.59 11.94
CA GLU A 155 19.60 8.74 13.06
C GLU A 155 18.21 8.19 12.80
N ARG A 156 17.27 9.06 12.43
CA ARG A 156 15.92 8.76 11.91
C ARG A 156 15.60 9.73 10.79
N LEU A 157 14.86 9.31 9.79
CA LEU A 157 14.33 10.20 8.77
C LEU A 157 12.88 10.58 9.09
N MET A 158 12.57 11.83 8.82
CA MET A 158 11.22 12.36 8.93
C MET A 158 10.56 12.37 7.54
N PRO A 159 9.22 12.29 7.47
CA PRO A 159 8.49 12.39 6.21
C PRO A 159 8.89 13.61 5.38
N THR A 160 9.02 14.76 6.02
CA THR A 160 9.33 16.02 5.34
C THR A 160 10.76 16.10 4.82
N ASP A 161 11.71 15.31 5.35
CA ASP A 161 13.09 15.27 4.86
C ASP A 161 13.13 14.82 3.39
N LEU A 162 12.33 13.82 3.03
CA LEU A 162 12.27 13.28 1.67
C LEU A 162 11.54 14.19 0.69
N PHE A 163 10.43 14.80 1.12
CA PHE A 163 9.64 15.70 0.27
C PHE A 163 10.27 17.08 0.07
N SER A 164 11.17 17.48 0.96
CA SER A 164 11.85 18.77 0.86
C SER A 164 12.96 18.80 -0.18
N VAL A 165 13.47 17.63 -0.61
CA VAL A 165 14.59 17.51 -1.54
C VAL A 165 14.07 17.41 -2.99
N PRO A 166 14.69 18.10 -3.96
CA PRO A 166 14.32 17.96 -5.36
C PRO A 166 14.42 16.51 -5.85
N SER A 167 13.50 16.11 -6.71
CA SER A 167 13.49 14.76 -7.30
C SER A 167 14.82 14.44 -7.97
N GLY A 168 15.35 13.25 -7.70
CA GLY A 168 16.64 12.78 -8.26
C GLY A 168 17.88 13.16 -7.46
N MET A 169 17.76 14.01 -6.43
CA MET A 169 18.90 14.38 -5.56
C MET A 169 19.14 13.38 -4.42
N ILE A 170 18.20 12.48 -4.15
CA ILE A 170 18.34 11.39 -3.18
C ILE A 170 18.51 10.08 -3.95
N LEU A 171 19.71 9.49 -3.88
CA LEU A 171 20.01 8.18 -4.47
C LEU A 171 19.56 7.03 -3.58
N GLY A 172 19.59 7.23 -2.25
CA GLY A 172 19.23 6.22 -1.28
C GLY A 172 19.16 6.79 0.13
N ILE A 173 18.65 6.01 1.06
CA ILE A 173 18.53 6.37 2.47
C ILE A 173 19.14 5.31 3.39
N ILE A 174 19.81 5.77 4.45
CA ILE A 174 20.38 4.90 5.49
C ILE A 174 20.03 5.50 6.85
N THR A 175 19.38 4.73 7.72
CA THR A 175 19.08 5.22 9.08
C THR A 175 19.68 4.32 10.15
N ALA A 176 20.21 4.94 11.22
CA ALA A 176 20.74 4.22 12.35
C ALA A 176 19.63 3.51 13.15
N GLU A 177 18.49 4.14 13.25
CA GLU A 177 17.30 3.68 13.95
C GLU A 177 16.08 3.69 13.01
N GLY A 178 14.94 3.19 13.50
CA GLY A 178 13.69 3.21 12.75
C GLY A 178 13.17 1.82 12.41
N SER A 179 12.12 1.79 11.60
CA SER A 179 11.45 0.55 11.16
C SER A 179 11.18 0.62 9.66
N GLY A 180 11.23 -0.51 8.98
CA GLY A 180 10.78 -0.65 7.60
C GLY A 180 9.28 -0.35 7.38
N GLN A 181 8.52 -0.14 8.46
CA GLN A 181 7.12 0.27 8.47
C GLN A 181 6.94 1.76 8.86
N SER A 182 8.02 2.52 9.06
CA SER A 182 7.94 3.95 9.37
C SER A 182 7.38 4.74 8.18
N HIS A 183 6.80 5.91 8.43
CA HIS A 183 6.28 6.79 7.38
C HIS A 183 7.36 7.16 6.36
N ALA A 184 8.59 7.46 6.80
CA ALA A 184 9.71 7.73 5.90
C ALA A 184 10.06 6.52 5.01
N ALA A 185 10.00 5.29 5.54
CA ALA A 185 10.23 4.08 4.77
C ALA A 185 9.12 3.82 3.73
N ILE A 186 7.88 4.13 4.07
CA ILE A 186 6.73 4.04 3.15
C ILE A 186 6.93 5.03 2.00
N ILE A 187 7.25 6.28 2.31
CA ILE A 187 7.52 7.34 1.33
C ILE A 187 8.71 6.97 0.43
N ALA A 188 9.82 6.51 1.00
CA ALA A 188 10.98 6.08 0.22
C ALA A 188 10.64 4.97 -0.79
N ARG A 189 9.78 4.02 -0.37
CA ARG A 189 9.27 2.95 -1.24
C ARG A 189 8.39 3.48 -2.37
N ALA A 190 7.48 4.42 -2.06
CA ALA A 190 6.62 5.06 -3.05
C ALA A 190 7.42 5.89 -4.07
N MET A 191 8.51 6.52 -3.62
CA MET A 191 9.44 7.27 -4.48
C MET A 191 10.49 6.39 -5.17
N ASN A 192 10.47 5.07 -4.98
CA ASN A 192 11.49 4.12 -5.48
C ASN A 192 12.93 4.49 -5.05
N ILE A 193 13.10 5.04 -3.85
CA ILE A 193 14.39 5.38 -3.27
C ILE A 193 14.87 4.17 -2.44
N PRO A 194 15.99 3.51 -2.81
CA PRO A 194 16.56 2.40 -2.04
C PRO A 194 16.89 2.80 -0.60
N GLY A 195 16.59 1.93 0.37
CA GLY A 195 16.81 2.30 1.76
C GLY A 195 16.95 1.15 2.74
N ILE A 196 17.85 1.34 3.70
CA ILE A 196 18.01 0.44 4.87
C ILE A 196 17.84 1.23 6.17
N VAL A 197 17.33 0.55 7.17
CA VAL A 197 17.13 1.07 8.53
C VAL A 197 17.84 0.19 9.54
N GLN A 198 18.05 0.70 10.76
CA GLN A 198 18.66 -0.06 11.87
C GLN A 198 20.13 -0.45 11.64
N VAL A 199 20.92 0.39 10.94
CA VAL A 199 22.35 0.12 10.72
C VAL A 199 23.22 0.41 11.95
N GLY A 200 22.67 1.09 12.97
CA GLY A 200 23.37 1.49 14.19
C GLY A 200 24.05 2.86 14.07
N ARG A 201 24.34 3.47 15.23
CA ARG A 201 24.94 4.81 15.29
C ARG A 201 26.39 4.84 14.83
N ASP A 202 27.13 3.75 14.99
CA ASP A 202 28.54 3.63 14.56
C ASP A 202 28.72 3.93 13.06
N PHE A 203 27.69 3.73 12.25
CA PHE A 203 27.72 4.09 10.84
C PHE A 203 27.72 5.62 10.66
N LEU A 204 26.86 6.32 11.42
CA LEU A 204 26.71 7.78 11.29
C LEU A 204 27.97 8.56 11.69
N ASP A 205 28.75 8.01 12.61
CA ASP A 205 29.97 8.68 13.09
C ASP A 205 31.07 8.71 12.03
N ASP A 206 31.04 7.77 11.09
CA ASP A 206 32.09 7.58 10.07
C ASP A 206 31.64 7.93 8.63
N CYS A 207 30.36 8.14 8.36
CA CYS A 207 29.83 8.05 6.99
C CYS A 207 29.84 9.35 6.17
N ASP A 208 29.87 10.52 6.81
CA ASP A 208 29.67 11.80 6.12
C ASP A 208 30.76 12.09 5.08
N GLY A 209 30.33 12.50 3.89
CA GLY A 209 31.21 12.78 2.74
C GLY A 209 31.88 11.56 2.11
N ARG A 210 31.63 10.33 2.63
CA ARG A 210 32.27 9.10 2.16
C ARG A 210 31.41 8.37 1.13
N THR A 211 32.04 7.54 0.32
CA THR A 211 31.36 6.74 -0.70
C THR A 211 30.82 5.45 -0.09
N VAL A 212 29.57 5.11 -0.41
CA VAL A 212 28.87 3.90 0.04
C VAL A 212 28.25 3.14 -1.12
N ILE A 213 28.39 1.82 -1.11
CA ILE A 213 27.49 0.91 -1.84
C ILE A 213 26.35 0.57 -0.88
N LEU A 214 25.12 0.96 -1.25
CA LEU A 214 23.91 0.62 -0.52
C LEU A 214 23.20 -0.51 -1.27
N ASP A 215 23.29 -1.73 -0.76
CA ASP A 215 22.48 -2.88 -1.17
C ASP A 215 21.30 -3.01 -0.21
N ALA A 216 20.26 -2.26 -0.50
CA ALA A 216 19.06 -2.24 0.34
C ALA A 216 18.28 -3.57 0.26
N THR A 217 18.32 -4.26 -0.88
CA THR A 217 17.69 -5.57 -1.05
C THR A 217 18.37 -6.63 -0.19
N GLY A 218 19.71 -6.62 -0.15
CA GLY A 218 20.52 -7.50 0.72
C GLY A 218 20.59 -7.03 2.17
N GLY A 219 20.04 -5.86 2.51
CA GLY A 219 20.05 -5.31 3.88
C GLY A 219 21.43 -4.93 4.38
N GLN A 220 22.31 -4.42 3.51
CA GLN A 220 23.68 -4.05 3.87
C GLN A 220 24.17 -2.80 3.16
N CYS A 221 25.12 -2.10 3.80
CA CYS A 221 25.87 -1.03 3.15
C CYS A 221 27.37 -1.19 3.40
N THR A 222 28.15 -0.86 2.37
CA THR A 222 29.60 -0.98 2.38
C THR A 222 30.21 0.40 2.28
N LEU A 223 30.86 0.84 3.36
CA LEU A 223 31.56 2.13 3.46
C LEU A 223 32.97 2.00 2.87
N ASP A 224 33.38 2.98 2.06
CA ASP A 224 34.62 3.02 1.32
C ASP A 224 34.94 1.70 0.60
N PRO A 225 34.09 1.32 -0.36
CA PRO A 225 34.36 0.13 -1.15
C PRO A 225 35.67 0.26 -1.93
N ASP A 226 36.39 -0.84 -2.02
CA ASP A 226 37.58 -0.90 -2.88
C ASP A 226 37.19 -0.85 -4.38
N ALA A 227 38.19 -0.75 -5.26
CA ALA A 227 37.96 -0.63 -6.69
C ALA A 227 37.20 -1.83 -7.27
N ALA A 228 37.45 -3.05 -6.77
CA ALA A 228 36.79 -4.25 -7.24
C ALA A 228 35.30 -4.26 -6.83
N ALA A 229 34.98 -3.93 -5.59
CA ALA A 229 33.62 -3.83 -5.09
C ALA A 229 32.82 -2.73 -5.81
N ARG A 230 33.45 -1.56 -6.10
CA ARG A 230 32.83 -0.48 -6.90
C ARG A 230 32.48 -0.96 -8.30
N GLN A 231 33.43 -1.55 -9.01
CA GLN A 231 33.22 -2.08 -10.35
C GLN A 231 32.09 -3.12 -10.41
N GLN A 232 32.05 -4.00 -9.43
CA GLN A 232 30.98 -5.01 -9.32
C GLN A 232 29.61 -4.35 -9.08
N ALA A 233 29.52 -3.37 -8.19
CA ALA A 233 28.28 -2.66 -7.92
C ALA A 233 27.82 -1.84 -9.13
N GLU A 234 28.71 -1.12 -9.82
CA GLU A 234 28.39 -0.38 -11.04
C GLU A 234 27.88 -1.30 -12.15
N THR A 235 28.55 -2.44 -12.35
CA THR A 235 28.08 -3.45 -13.33
C THR A 235 26.69 -3.92 -12.98
N ARG A 236 26.43 -4.25 -11.72
CA ARG A 236 25.10 -4.73 -11.29
C ARG A 236 24.02 -3.64 -11.38
N ILE A 237 24.35 -2.38 -11.07
CA ILE A 237 23.43 -1.24 -11.26
C ILE A 237 23.08 -1.07 -12.73
N CYS A 238 24.05 -1.12 -13.64
CA CYS A 238 23.80 -1.06 -15.09
C CYS A 238 22.95 -2.23 -15.59
N GLU A 239 23.19 -3.44 -15.08
CA GLU A 239 22.34 -4.61 -15.40
C GLU A 239 20.89 -4.40 -14.94
N LEU A 240 20.68 -3.94 -13.70
CA LEU A 240 19.35 -3.66 -13.17
C LEU A 240 18.63 -2.53 -13.93
N GLN A 241 19.35 -1.50 -14.34
CA GLN A 241 18.79 -0.43 -15.18
C GLN A 241 18.37 -0.97 -16.55
N ARG A 242 19.22 -1.79 -17.19
CA ARG A 242 18.90 -2.42 -18.45
C ARG A 242 17.72 -3.40 -18.33
N GLU A 243 17.68 -4.21 -17.27
CA GLU A 243 16.54 -5.08 -16.95
C GLU A 243 15.25 -4.25 -16.84
N ASN A 244 15.27 -3.10 -16.18
CA ASN A 244 14.13 -2.19 -16.04
C ASN A 244 13.72 -1.56 -17.38
N GLU A 245 14.68 -1.16 -18.23
CA GLU A 245 14.40 -0.63 -19.56
C GLU A 245 13.78 -1.70 -20.47
N GLU A 246 14.32 -2.92 -20.46
CA GLU A 246 13.77 -4.07 -21.17
C GLU A 246 12.33 -4.37 -20.68
N MET A 247 12.09 -4.31 -19.37
CA MET A 247 10.77 -4.47 -18.80
C MET A 247 9.81 -3.36 -19.25
N GLY A 248 10.28 -2.12 -19.36
CA GLY A 248 9.49 -1.01 -19.90
C GLY A 248 9.07 -1.22 -21.36
N GLN A 249 9.94 -1.80 -22.20
CA GLN A 249 9.61 -2.15 -23.58
C GLN A 249 8.54 -3.25 -23.67
N LEU A 250 8.53 -4.21 -22.74
CA LEU A 250 7.51 -5.25 -22.67
C LEU A 250 6.09 -4.69 -22.48
N HIS A 251 5.97 -3.53 -21.84
CA HIS A 251 4.67 -2.87 -21.65
C HIS A 251 3.94 -2.63 -22.98
N ALA A 252 4.65 -2.22 -24.03
CA ALA A 252 4.07 -1.89 -25.33
C ALA A 252 3.70 -3.13 -26.19
N LEU A 253 4.22 -4.31 -25.83
CA LEU A 253 3.93 -5.52 -26.61
C LEU A 253 2.50 -6.01 -26.37
N PRO A 254 1.82 -6.54 -27.41
CA PRO A 254 0.50 -7.12 -27.26
C PRO A 254 0.56 -8.37 -26.37
N ASN A 255 -0.49 -8.58 -25.57
CA ASN A 255 -0.60 -9.74 -24.68
C ASN A 255 -0.98 -11.00 -25.48
N ARG A 256 -0.02 -11.56 -26.18
CA ARG A 256 -0.13 -12.79 -26.97
C ARG A 256 1.13 -13.65 -26.81
N THR A 257 0.95 -14.95 -26.67
CA THR A 257 2.05 -15.92 -26.71
C THR A 257 2.70 -15.96 -28.09
N LYS A 258 3.86 -16.62 -28.25
CA LYS A 258 4.52 -16.77 -29.55
C LYS A 258 3.67 -17.53 -30.58
N ASP A 259 2.84 -18.48 -30.12
CA ASP A 259 1.88 -19.20 -30.96
C ASP A 259 0.60 -18.39 -31.24
N GLY A 260 0.55 -17.12 -30.83
CA GLY A 260 -0.52 -16.16 -31.12
C GLY A 260 -1.74 -16.23 -30.19
N GLN A 261 -1.73 -17.03 -29.13
CA GLN A 261 -2.85 -17.12 -28.20
C GLN A 261 -2.96 -15.84 -27.35
N PRO A 262 -4.13 -15.20 -27.29
CA PRO A 262 -4.31 -14.01 -26.46
C PRO A 262 -4.38 -14.39 -24.97
N PHE A 263 -3.86 -13.50 -24.12
CA PHE A 263 -4.06 -13.57 -22.68
C PHE A 263 -4.35 -12.18 -22.12
N GLU A 264 -5.02 -12.12 -20.98
CA GLU A 264 -5.37 -10.91 -20.28
C GLU A 264 -4.56 -10.82 -18.97
N LEU A 265 -3.94 -9.68 -18.74
CA LEU A 265 -3.24 -9.37 -17.49
C LEU A 265 -3.98 -8.27 -16.75
N LEU A 266 -4.50 -8.64 -15.59
CA LEU A 266 -5.22 -7.79 -14.67
C LEU A 266 -4.40 -7.59 -13.39
N ALA A 267 -4.75 -6.56 -12.62
CA ALA A 267 -4.08 -6.28 -11.36
C ALA A 267 -4.89 -6.68 -10.13
N ASN A 268 -4.16 -7.07 -9.06
CA ASN A 268 -4.69 -7.15 -7.69
C ASN A 268 -4.36 -5.85 -6.98
N CYS A 269 -5.36 -5.09 -6.58
CA CYS A 269 -5.22 -3.76 -5.99
C CYS A 269 -5.99 -3.64 -4.68
N PHE A 270 -5.61 -2.64 -3.87
CA PHE A 270 -6.27 -2.28 -2.61
C PHE A 270 -6.94 -0.90 -2.69
N GLY A 271 -6.54 -0.04 -3.62
CA GLY A 271 -7.05 1.30 -3.77
C GLY A 271 -6.67 1.98 -5.09
N PRO A 272 -7.04 3.26 -5.26
CA PRO A 272 -6.80 4.02 -6.50
C PRO A 272 -5.33 4.11 -6.89
N GLU A 273 -4.42 4.22 -5.93
CA GLU A 273 -2.98 4.35 -6.15
C GLU A 273 -2.36 3.09 -6.75
N ASP A 274 -2.74 1.91 -6.18
CA ASP A 274 -2.32 0.64 -6.74
C ASP A 274 -2.85 0.46 -8.16
N ILE A 275 -4.07 0.94 -8.41
CA ILE A 275 -4.69 0.87 -9.75
C ILE A 275 -3.92 1.75 -10.72
N ASP A 276 -3.59 3.00 -10.36
CA ASP A 276 -2.82 3.88 -11.24
C ASP A 276 -1.44 3.29 -11.55
N THR A 277 -0.74 2.76 -10.54
CA THR A 277 0.53 2.03 -10.71
C THR A 277 0.39 0.82 -11.64
N ALA A 278 -0.68 0.05 -11.49
CA ALA A 278 -0.96 -1.11 -12.32
C ALA A 278 -1.23 -0.71 -13.79
N MET A 279 -2.02 0.36 -14.00
CA MET A 279 -2.29 0.87 -15.35
C MET A 279 -1.01 1.38 -16.01
N GLN A 280 -0.15 2.07 -15.29
CA GLN A 280 1.18 2.48 -15.76
C GLN A 280 2.07 1.27 -16.09
N SER A 281 1.91 0.16 -15.39
CA SER A 281 2.63 -1.10 -15.65
C SER A 281 2.00 -1.97 -16.75
N GLY A 282 0.93 -1.51 -17.40
CA GLY A 282 0.29 -2.18 -18.54
C GLY A 282 -0.78 -3.22 -18.17
N ALA A 283 -1.39 -3.10 -17.01
CA ALA A 283 -2.58 -3.87 -16.68
C ALA A 283 -3.75 -3.50 -17.62
N GLN A 284 -4.55 -4.49 -18.00
CA GLN A 284 -5.74 -4.31 -18.85
C GLN A 284 -7.00 -4.07 -18.01
N GLY A 285 -6.85 -3.96 -16.68
CA GLY A 285 -7.90 -3.73 -15.71
C GLY A 285 -7.54 -4.26 -14.33
N VAL A 286 -8.51 -4.23 -13.44
CA VAL A 286 -8.39 -4.75 -12.08
C VAL A 286 -9.20 -6.05 -11.97
N GLY A 287 -8.50 -7.19 -11.81
CA GLY A 287 -9.13 -8.49 -11.64
C GLY A 287 -9.54 -8.77 -10.20
N LEU A 288 -8.92 -8.05 -9.24
CA LEU A 288 -9.26 -8.12 -7.82
C LEU A 288 -8.99 -6.78 -7.13
N LEU A 289 -10.04 -6.03 -6.84
CA LEU A 289 -10.00 -4.95 -5.86
C LEU A 289 -10.39 -5.49 -4.49
N ARG A 290 -9.47 -5.45 -3.53
CA ARG A 290 -9.69 -5.92 -2.16
C ARG A 290 -10.24 -4.77 -1.32
N THR A 291 -11.37 -5.01 -0.65
CA THR A 291 -12.11 -3.98 0.09
C THR A 291 -11.80 -3.91 1.59
N GLY A 292 -10.89 -4.76 2.08
CA GLY A 292 -10.51 -4.78 3.50
C GLY A 292 -9.96 -3.45 4.02
N TYR A 293 -9.40 -2.63 3.14
CA TYR A 293 -8.85 -1.32 3.47
C TYR A 293 -9.89 -0.26 3.87
N MET A 294 -11.16 -0.45 3.47
CA MET A 294 -12.28 0.44 3.85
C MET A 294 -12.77 0.24 5.28
N MET A 295 -12.16 -0.69 5.99
CA MET A 295 -12.50 -0.96 7.39
C MET A 295 -11.50 -0.24 8.28
N LEU A 296 -11.92 0.88 8.84
CA LEU A 296 -11.14 1.63 9.83
C LEU A 296 -11.34 0.99 11.21
N PRO A 297 -10.34 1.10 12.13
CA PRO A 297 -10.53 0.67 13.50
C PRO A 297 -11.78 1.32 14.12
N GLY A 298 -12.76 0.47 14.50
CA GLY A 298 -13.99 0.92 15.14
C GLY A 298 -15.13 1.36 14.23
N ARG A 299 -14.93 1.47 12.89
CA ARG A 299 -16.06 1.76 11.98
C ARG A 299 -15.87 1.20 10.58
N ILE A 300 -16.97 0.87 9.92
CA ILE A 300 -17.05 0.63 8.49
C ILE A 300 -17.50 1.94 7.83
N LEU A 301 -16.95 2.23 6.65
CA LEU A 301 -17.37 3.39 5.86
C LEU A 301 -18.86 3.28 5.53
N ASP A 302 -19.56 4.39 5.55
CA ASP A 302 -20.95 4.47 5.13
C ASP A 302 -21.12 4.29 3.60
N GLU A 303 -22.37 4.25 3.11
CA GLU A 303 -22.66 4.06 1.68
C GLU A 303 -22.01 5.14 0.81
N GLN A 304 -22.03 6.39 1.26
CA GLN A 304 -21.52 7.53 0.48
C GLN A 304 -19.99 7.52 0.41
N GLU A 305 -19.32 7.21 1.53
CA GLU A 305 -17.88 7.06 1.60
C GLU A 305 -17.40 5.90 0.71
N GLN A 306 -18.08 4.75 0.76
CA GLN A 306 -17.79 3.61 -0.10
C GLN A 306 -18.02 3.94 -1.57
N TYR A 307 -19.11 4.63 -1.90
CA TYR A 307 -19.39 5.08 -3.27
C TYR A 307 -18.26 5.95 -3.83
N PHE A 308 -17.79 6.94 -3.06
CA PHE A 308 -16.67 7.78 -3.49
C PHE A 308 -15.37 7.00 -3.68
N PHE A 309 -15.07 6.07 -2.78
CA PHE A 309 -13.91 5.19 -2.93
C PHE A 309 -13.96 4.39 -4.23
N TYR A 310 -15.09 3.75 -4.55
CA TYR A 310 -15.24 3.00 -5.79
C TYR A 310 -15.16 3.89 -7.03
N CYS A 311 -15.72 5.09 -6.98
CA CYS A 311 -15.60 6.06 -8.07
C CYS A 311 -14.14 6.49 -8.29
N SER A 312 -13.37 6.70 -7.24
CA SER A 312 -11.93 7.01 -7.34
C SER A 312 -11.14 5.85 -7.97
N CYS A 313 -11.47 4.60 -7.59
CA CYS A 313 -10.89 3.41 -8.21
C CYS A 313 -11.21 3.31 -9.72
N LEU A 314 -12.46 3.60 -10.10
CA LEU A 314 -12.87 3.61 -11.52
C LEU A 314 -12.16 4.71 -12.32
N ALA A 315 -12.00 5.89 -11.72
CA ALA A 315 -11.26 6.99 -12.35
C ALA A 315 -9.78 6.61 -12.60
N ALA A 316 -9.10 6.01 -11.59
CA ALA A 316 -7.73 5.52 -11.71
C ALA A 316 -7.59 4.40 -12.77
N ALA A 317 -8.63 3.58 -12.97
CA ALA A 317 -8.65 2.54 -13.99
C ALA A 317 -8.82 3.05 -15.43
N LYS A 318 -9.06 4.36 -15.65
CA LYS A 318 -9.09 5.02 -16.96
C LYS A 318 -9.99 4.31 -18.00
N GLY A 319 -11.16 3.82 -17.55
CA GLY A 319 -12.13 3.11 -18.39
C GLY A 319 -11.89 1.60 -18.52
N CYS A 320 -10.83 1.05 -17.93
CA CYS A 320 -10.63 -0.38 -17.83
C CYS A 320 -11.54 -1.04 -16.78
N PRO A 321 -11.88 -2.33 -16.90
CA PRO A 321 -12.77 -3.02 -15.97
C PRO A 321 -12.16 -3.14 -14.57
N VAL A 322 -12.99 -2.94 -13.55
CA VAL A 322 -12.62 -3.10 -12.14
C VAL A 322 -13.53 -4.16 -11.51
N THR A 323 -12.94 -5.28 -11.07
CA THR A 323 -13.67 -6.35 -10.37
C THR A 323 -13.48 -6.19 -8.86
N VAL A 324 -14.55 -5.85 -8.17
CA VAL A 324 -14.55 -5.61 -6.73
C VAL A 324 -14.97 -6.86 -5.97
N ARG A 325 -14.15 -7.30 -5.03
CA ARG A 325 -14.52 -8.35 -4.08
C ARG A 325 -15.27 -7.72 -2.90
N THR A 326 -16.47 -8.22 -2.59
CA THR A 326 -17.19 -7.78 -1.38
C THR A 326 -16.40 -8.11 -0.11
N PHE A 327 -16.79 -7.56 1.03
CA PHE A 327 -16.06 -7.71 2.28
C PHE A 327 -15.78 -9.18 2.63
N ASP A 328 -14.56 -9.44 3.06
CA ASP A 328 -14.11 -10.75 3.51
C ASP A 328 -13.61 -10.67 4.96
N PHE A 329 -14.55 -10.45 5.87
CA PHE A 329 -14.29 -10.42 7.31
C PHE A 329 -13.67 -11.74 7.77
N GLY A 330 -12.65 -11.67 8.60
CA GLY A 330 -11.93 -12.83 9.14
C GLY A 330 -10.70 -13.27 8.34
N SER A 331 -10.41 -12.62 7.19
CA SER A 331 -9.17 -12.87 6.44
C SER A 331 -7.98 -12.02 6.93
N ASP A 332 -8.23 -10.83 7.49
CA ASP A 332 -7.22 -9.89 7.99
C ASP A 332 -7.26 -9.78 9.53
N ARG A 333 -6.13 -10.04 10.19
CA ARG A 333 -6.01 -9.98 11.66
C ARG A 333 -6.28 -8.59 12.23
N THR A 334 -5.94 -7.54 11.50
CA THR A 334 -6.16 -6.14 11.89
C THR A 334 -7.62 -5.76 12.06
N ILE A 335 -8.53 -6.50 11.43
CA ILE A 335 -9.97 -6.21 11.45
C ILE A 335 -10.68 -6.97 12.56
N SER A 336 -10.21 -8.17 12.94
CA SER A 336 -10.81 -8.98 14.00
C SER A 336 -10.67 -8.32 15.38
N ASP A 337 -9.60 -7.57 15.61
CA ASP A 337 -9.33 -6.89 16.89
C ASP A 337 -10.17 -5.62 17.06
N ALA A 338 -10.60 -5.00 15.94
CA ALA A 338 -11.44 -3.81 15.95
C ALA A 338 -12.94 -4.10 16.16
N TYR A 339 -13.39 -5.31 15.86
CA TYR A 339 -14.79 -5.75 16.02
C TYR A 339 -14.89 -6.78 17.13
N GLN A 340 -15.16 -6.33 18.36
CA GLN A 340 -15.42 -7.19 19.52
C GLN A 340 -16.55 -8.19 19.20
N GLY A 341 -16.21 -9.48 19.14
CA GLY A 341 -17.15 -10.59 18.94
C GLY A 341 -17.04 -11.37 17.62
N LEU A 342 -16.26 -10.92 16.64
CA LEU A 342 -15.91 -11.72 15.47
C LEU A 342 -14.63 -12.51 15.76
N GLN A 343 -14.76 -13.80 16.08
CA GLN A 343 -13.60 -14.68 16.13
C GLN A 343 -12.95 -14.74 14.75
N SER A 344 -11.68 -14.29 14.65
CA SER A 344 -10.87 -14.45 13.45
C SER A 344 -10.64 -15.93 13.19
N SER A 345 -11.47 -16.51 12.33
CA SER A 345 -11.32 -17.89 11.91
C SER A 345 -11.17 -17.98 10.42
N LYS A 346 -10.11 -18.64 9.96
CA LYS A 346 -9.91 -18.97 8.55
C LYS A 346 -10.95 -19.96 8.04
N LEU A 347 -11.61 -20.70 8.95
CA LEU A 347 -12.70 -21.62 8.69
C LEU A 347 -14.00 -21.06 9.30
N GLY A 348 -15.13 -21.29 8.64
CA GLY A 348 -16.45 -20.92 9.17
C GLY A 348 -16.96 -19.58 8.65
N LEU A 349 -17.30 -18.66 9.56
CA LEU A 349 -17.97 -17.40 9.24
C LEU A 349 -17.00 -16.34 8.70
N ARG A 350 -16.83 -16.30 7.39
CA ARG A 350 -16.12 -15.24 6.67
C ARG A 350 -16.71 -15.04 5.26
N GLY A 351 -16.31 -13.96 4.61
CA GLY A 351 -16.77 -13.62 3.27
C GLY A 351 -18.29 -13.55 3.19
N ILE A 352 -18.88 -14.13 2.14
CA ILE A 352 -20.33 -14.09 1.91
C ILE A 352 -21.15 -14.63 3.08
N ARG A 353 -20.65 -15.66 3.79
CA ARG A 353 -21.35 -16.24 4.93
C ARG A 353 -21.56 -15.22 6.06
N ASN A 354 -20.56 -14.36 6.28
CA ASN A 354 -20.68 -13.28 7.26
C ASN A 354 -21.54 -12.13 6.71
N SER A 355 -21.39 -11.78 5.43
CA SER A 355 -22.15 -10.72 4.77
C SER A 355 -23.67 -11.02 4.83
N LEU A 356 -24.08 -12.26 4.58
CA LEU A 356 -25.48 -12.68 4.68
C LEU A 356 -26.04 -12.64 6.11
N ARG A 357 -25.19 -12.76 7.14
CA ARG A 357 -25.58 -12.60 8.56
C ARG A 357 -25.65 -11.15 9.02
N GLN A 358 -25.03 -10.25 8.28
CA GLN A 358 -25.02 -8.82 8.56
C GLN A 358 -25.64 -8.04 7.39
N PRO A 359 -26.94 -8.22 7.13
CA PRO A 359 -27.60 -7.74 5.92
C PRO A 359 -27.47 -6.24 5.73
N HIS A 360 -27.55 -5.44 6.78
CA HIS A 360 -27.41 -3.99 6.69
C HIS A 360 -26.06 -3.55 6.11
N GLN A 361 -24.95 -4.14 6.59
CA GLN A 361 -23.61 -3.81 6.08
C GLN A 361 -23.43 -4.29 4.64
N PHE A 362 -23.99 -5.45 4.32
CA PHE A 362 -23.93 -6.02 2.98
C PHE A 362 -24.75 -5.19 1.99
N GLU A 363 -25.95 -4.77 2.35
CA GLU A 363 -26.81 -3.87 1.57
C GLU A 363 -26.15 -2.50 1.35
N THR A 364 -25.53 -1.91 2.39
CA THR A 364 -24.74 -0.67 2.29
C THR A 364 -23.64 -0.80 1.23
N GLN A 365 -22.86 -1.89 1.26
CA GLN A 365 -21.80 -2.10 0.29
C GLN A 365 -22.36 -2.32 -1.12
N LEU A 366 -23.41 -3.12 -1.28
CA LEU A 366 -24.02 -3.40 -2.59
C LEU A 366 -24.65 -2.15 -3.22
N CYS A 367 -25.34 -1.31 -2.42
CA CYS A 367 -25.88 -0.05 -2.90
C CYS A 367 -24.77 0.88 -3.42
N ALA A 368 -23.68 1.03 -2.66
CA ALA A 368 -22.54 1.81 -3.09
C ALA A 368 -21.89 1.29 -4.40
N LEU A 369 -21.76 -0.05 -4.54
CA LEU A 369 -21.21 -0.70 -5.73
C LEU A 369 -22.10 -0.52 -6.96
N LEU A 370 -23.41 -0.72 -6.82
CA LEU A 370 -24.40 -0.55 -7.91
C LEU A 370 -24.42 0.91 -8.40
N ARG A 371 -24.36 1.87 -7.48
CA ARG A 371 -24.24 3.33 -7.80
C ARG A 371 -22.94 3.63 -8.52
N ALA A 372 -21.81 3.12 -8.04
CA ALA A 372 -20.51 3.34 -8.65
C ALA A 372 -20.42 2.70 -10.04
N ALA A 373 -21.06 1.55 -10.27
CA ALA A 373 -21.14 0.90 -11.56
C ALA A 373 -21.80 1.75 -12.66
N ALA A 374 -22.59 2.77 -12.30
CA ALA A 374 -23.09 3.75 -13.27
C ALA A 374 -22.01 4.73 -13.77
N ARG A 375 -20.82 4.73 -13.15
CA ARG A 375 -19.70 5.62 -13.51
C ARG A 375 -18.61 4.94 -14.36
N GLY A 376 -18.66 3.61 -14.47
CA GLY A 376 -17.65 2.87 -15.25
C GLY A 376 -17.83 1.36 -15.17
N PRO A 377 -16.98 0.58 -15.86
CA PRO A 377 -17.12 -0.86 -15.99
C PRO A 377 -16.73 -1.59 -14.69
N LEU A 378 -17.62 -1.55 -13.69
CA LEU A 378 -17.46 -2.22 -12.42
C LEU A 378 -18.15 -3.59 -12.44
N ARG A 379 -17.47 -4.60 -11.90
CA ARG A 379 -17.97 -5.96 -11.67
C ARG A 379 -17.87 -6.28 -10.19
N VAL A 380 -18.77 -7.11 -9.68
CA VAL A 380 -18.82 -7.49 -8.25
C VAL A 380 -18.63 -8.99 -8.11
N MET A 381 -17.75 -9.42 -7.20
CA MET A 381 -17.61 -10.85 -6.88
C MET A 381 -17.77 -11.13 -5.40
N PHE A 382 -18.40 -12.27 -5.10
CA PHE A 382 -18.63 -12.74 -3.74
C PHE A 382 -17.55 -13.74 -3.32
N PRO A 383 -16.81 -13.47 -2.23
CA PRO A 383 -15.79 -14.39 -1.69
C PRO A 383 -16.42 -15.49 -0.84
N MET A 384 -15.71 -16.63 -0.73
CA MET A 384 -16.05 -17.75 0.15
C MET A 384 -17.42 -18.40 -0.11
N VAL A 385 -17.94 -18.25 -1.32
CA VAL A 385 -19.13 -18.99 -1.77
C VAL A 385 -18.79 -20.48 -1.81
N THR A 386 -19.68 -21.30 -1.30
CA THR A 386 -19.46 -22.75 -1.15
C THR A 386 -20.39 -23.57 -2.04
N ASN A 387 -21.61 -23.11 -2.20
CA ASN A 387 -22.67 -23.75 -2.95
C ASN A 387 -23.54 -22.70 -3.65
N VAL A 388 -24.47 -23.15 -4.47
CA VAL A 388 -25.34 -22.27 -5.25
C VAL A 388 -26.36 -21.53 -4.37
N GLU A 389 -26.73 -22.09 -3.22
CA GLU A 389 -27.64 -21.44 -2.28
C GLU A 389 -27.04 -20.15 -1.68
N ASP A 390 -25.71 -20.13 -1.45
CA ASP A 390 -25.00 -18.92 -1.03
C ASP A 390 -25.09 -17.85 -2.13
N TRP A 391 -24.92 -18.24 -3.40
CA TRP A 391 -25.06 -17.36 -4.57
C TRP A 391 -26.47 -16.79 -4.68
N ASP A 392 -27.50 -17.66 -4.65
CA ASP A 392 -28.90 -17.25 -4.75
C ASP A 392 -29.30 -16.32 -3.60
N ALA A 393 -28.80 -16.60 -2.39
CA ALA A 393 -29.03 -15.72 -1.24
C ALA A 393 -28.40 -14.34 -1.44
N ALA A 394 -27.19 -14.27 -1.96
CA ALA A 394 -26.52 -13.00 -2.28
C ALA A 394 -27.26 -12.22 -3.37
N MET A 395 -27.72 -12.90 -4.43
CA MET A 395 -28.46 -12.27 -5.53
C MET A 395 -29.82 -11.75 -5.09
N ARG A 396 -30.49 -12.39 -4.13
CA ARG A 396 -31.71 -11.84 -3.51
C ARG A 396 -31.44 -10.52 -2.77
N VAL A 397 -30.26 -10.38 -2.14
CA VAL A 397 -29.87 -9.09 -1.52
C VAL A 397 -29.59 -8.04 -2.59
N VAL A 398 -28.91 -8.40 -3.67
CA VAL A 398 -28.68 -7.51 -4.82
C VAL A 398 -30.01 -6.97 -5.34
N GLU A 399 -31.02 -7.83 -5.54
CA GLU A 399 -32.31 -7.39 -6.08
C GLU A 399 -33.02 -6.42 -5.12
N ARG A 400 -33.02 -6.68 -3.82
CA ARG A 400 -33.54 -5.70 -2.83
C ARG A 400 -32.81 -4.36 -2.90
N CYS A 401 -31.49 -4.35 -3.10
CA CYS A 401 -30.73 -3.11 -3.27
C CYS A 401 -31.13 -2.36 -4.55
N ARG A 402 -31.34 -3.08 -5.67
CA ARG A 402 -31.85 -2.49 -6.92
C ARG A 402 -33.23 -1.84 -6.73
N GLU A 403 -34.16 -2.56 -6.10
CA GLU A 403 -35.51 -2.06 -5.76
C GLU A 403 -35.41 -0.79 -4.90
N TYR A 404 -34.62 -0.83 -3.83
CA TYR A 404 -34.40 0.30 -2.93
C TYR A 404 -33.85 1.53 -3.65
N LEU A 405 -32.85 1.37 -4.52
CA LEU A 405 -32.27 2.48 -5.29
C LEU A 405 -33.26 3.03 -6.31
N ARG A 406 -34.04 2.16 -6.95
CA ARG A 406 -35.07 2.51 -7.94
C ARG A 406 -36.22 3.31 -7.31
N GLU A 407 -36.71 2.87 -6.15
CA GLU A 407 -37.76 3.60 -5.40
C GLU A 407 -37.33 4.99 -4.97
N ARG A 408 -36.03 5.20 -4.70
CA ARG A 408 -35.47 6.49 -4.33
C ARG A 408 -35.02 7.35 -5.51
N GLY A 409 -35.15 6.87 -6.73
CA GLY A 409 -34.69 7.58 -7.92
C GLY A 409 -33.17 7.79 -7.97
N VAL A 410 -32.39 6.94 -7.28
CA VAL A 410 -30.92 7.01 -7.27
C VAL A 410 -30.38 6.29 -8.49
N ALA A 411 -29.53 6.95 -9.28
CA ALA A 411 -28.92 6.36 -10.46
C ALA A 411 -27.97 5.20 -10.10
N PHE A 412 -28.14 4.07 -10.76
CA PHE A 412 -27.28 2.88 -10.64
C PHE A 412 -27.25 2.12 -11.97
N ASN A 413 -26.38 1.12 -12.09
CA ASN A 413 -26.29 0.29 -13.30
C ASN A 413 -27.04 -1.04 -13.10
N GLU A 414 -28.16 -1.20 -13.82
CA GLU A 414 -28.97 -2.43 -13.81
C GLU A 414 -28.21 -3.64 -14.33
N ASP A 415 -27.29 -3.45 -15.30
CA ASP A 415 -26.53 -4.50 -15.97
C ASP A 415 -25.20 -4.81 -15.27
N THR A 416 -25.03 -4.37 -14.01
CA THR A 416 -23.84 -4.70 -13.22
C THR A 416 -23.60 -6.20 -13.19
N LYS A 417 -22.38 -6.63 -13.54
CA LYS A 417 -21.98 -8.03 -13.62
C LYS A 417 -21.59 -8.58 -12.25
N PHE A 418 -22.10 -9.76 -11.94
CA PHE A 418 -21.84 -10.47 -10.68
C PHE A 418 -21.17 -11.81 -10.92
N GLY A 419 -20.21 -12.17 -10.07
CA GLY A 419 -19.48 -13.42 -10.15
C GLY A 419 -19.11 -14.00 -8.80
N VAL A 420 -18.52 -15.18 -8.84
CA VAL A 420 -18.13 -15.95 -7.66
C VAL A 420 -16.62 -16.10 -7.61
N MET A 421 -16.02 -15.87 -6.41
CA MET A 421 -14.63 -16.25 -6.15
C MET A 421 -14.60 -17.70 -5.63
N LEU A 422 -14.11 -18.60 -6.47
CA LEU A 422 -13.93 -20.02 -6.17
C LEU A 422 -12.67 -20.18 -5.31
N SER A 423 -12.81 -20.04 -4.01
CA SER A 423 -11.75 -20.14 -3.00
C SER A 423 -11.93 -21.34 -2.07
N VAL A 424 -13.03 -22.09 -2.21
CA VAL A 424 -13.33 -23.30 -1.45
C VAL A 424 -13.38 -24.49 -2.43
N PRO A 425 -12.73 -25.64 -2.13
CA PRO A 425 -12.76 -26.82 -3.02
C PRO A 425 -14.18 -27.27 -3.38
N ALA A 426 -15.13 -27.20 -2.46
CA ALA A 426 -16.53 -27.56 -2.71
C ALA A 426 -17.11 -26.77 -3.90
N ALA A 427 -16.91 -25.44 -3.93
CA ALA A 427 -17.39 -24.59 -5.02
C ALA A 427 -16.70 -24.89 -6.37
N CYS A 428 -15.44 -25.36 -6.37
CA CYS A 428 -14.79 -25.81 -7.59
C CYS A 428 -15.35 -27.11 -8.12
N LEU A 429 -15.76 -28.02 -7.21
CA LEU A 429 -16.35 -29.33 -7.56
C LEU A 429 -17.76 -29.21 -8.13
N THR A 430 -18.49 -28.16 -7.79
CA THR A 430 -19.85 -27.86 -8.26
C THR A 430 -19.91 -26.61 -9.14
N ALA A 431 -18.80 -26.28 -9.84
CA ALA A 431 -18.71 -25.06 -10.63
C ALA A 431 -19.78 -24.97 -11.75
N GLU A 432 -20.25 -26.10 -12.26
CA GLU A 432 -21.34 -26.20 -13.24
C GLU A 432 -22.66 -25.61 -12.71
N GLU A 433 -22.98 -25.80 -11.43
CA GLU A 433 -24.20 -25.29 -10.84
C GLU A 433 -24.22 -23.74 -10.87
N PHE A 434 -23.10 -23.09 -10.58
CA PHE A 434 -23.01 -21.62 -10.67
C PHE A 434 -23.19 -21.14 -12.11
N VAL A 435 -22.62 -21.85 -13.08
CA VAL A 435 -22.76 -21.54 -14.52
C VAL A 435 -24.23 -21.70 -14.95
N GLU A 436 -24.93 -22.71 -14.46
CA GLU A 436 -26.36 -22.93 -14.72
C GLU A 436 -27.24 -21.85 -14.10
N HIS A 437 -26.88 -21.35 -12.91
CA HIS A 437 -27.58 -20.26 -12.20
C HIS A 437 -27.20 -18.86 -12.70
N GLY A 438 -26.46 -18.76 -13.78
CA GLY A 438 -26.27 -17.51 -14.52
C GLY A 438 -25.24 -16.56 -13.91
N VAL A 439 -24.15 -17.07 -13.32
CA VAL A 439 -23.01 -16.21 -12.97
C VAL A 439 -22.41 -15.56 -14.22
N ASP A 440 -22.08 -14.29 -14.14
CA ASP A 440 -21.47 -13.58 -15.28
C ASP A 440 -20.00 -13.93 -15.47
N PHE A 441 -19.27 -14.28 -14.41
CA PHE A 441 -17.85 -14.66 -14.45
C PHE A 441 -17.45 -15.46 -13.21
N LEU A 442 -16.32 -16.17 -13.30
CA LEU A 442 -15.72 -16.92 -12.21
C LEU A 442 -14.28 -16.44 -11.95
N VAL A 443 -13.91 -16.38 -10.67
CA VAL A 443 -12.54 -16.04 -10.27
C VAL A 443 -11.97 -17.14 -9.39
N VAL A 444 -10.86 -17.77 -9.79
CA VAL A 444 -10.18 -18.77 -8.95
C VAL A 444 -9.25 -18.07 -7.98
N GLY A 445 -9.57 -18.12 -6.70
CA GLY A 445 -8.78 -17.52 -5.62
C GLY A 445 -7.74 -18.51 -5.07
N THR A 446 -6.51 -18.54 -5.62
CA THR A 446 -5.51 -19.58 -5.31
C THR A 446 -5.08 -19.64 -3.87
N ASN A 447 -5.10 -18.52 -3.13
CA ASN A 447 -4.58 -18.48 -1.76
C ASN A 447 -5.39 -19.39 -0.81
N ASP A 448 -6.67 -19.12 -0.70
CA ASP A 448 -7.57 -19.87 0.17
C ASP A 448 -7.86 -21.26 -0.41
N LEU A 449 -8.01 -21.35 -1.74
CA LEU A 449 -8.20 -22.65 -2.40
C LEU A 449 -7.05 -23.62 -2.10
N THR A 450 -5.80 -23.15 -2.16
CA THR A 450 -4.63 -23.97 -1.81
C THR A 450 -4.66 -24.35 -0.33
N GLN A 451 -4.93 -23.38 0.55
CA GLN A 451 -5.00 -23.60 1.99
C GLN A 451 -6.01 -24.71 2.35
N TYR A 452 -7.21 -24.64 1.80
CA TYR A 452 -8.27 -25.60 2.11
C TYR A 452 -8.08 -26.95 1.40
N THR A 453 -7.53 -26.95 0.18
CA THR A 453 -7.24 -28.20 -0.55
C THR A 453 -6.17 -29.02 0.16
N HIS A 454 -5.16 -28.35 0.74
CA HIS A 454 -4.02 -29.00 1.40
C HIS A 454 -4.11 -29.00 2.93
N ALA A 455 -5.16 -28.43 3.52
CA ALA A 455 -5.29 -28.24 4.97
C ALA A 455 -4.02 -27.58 5.59
N ALA A 456 -3.41 -26.66 4.86
CA ALA A 456 -2.15 -26.02 5.20
C ALA A 456 -2.35 -24.51 5.37
N ASP A 457 -2.15 -24.01 6.58
CA ASP A 457 -2.24 -22.58 6.85
C ASP A 457 -1.01 -21.85 6.27
N ARG A 458 -1.25 -20.93 5.33
CA ARG A 458 -0.20 -20.17 4.63
C ARG A 458 0.62 -19.22 5.53
N GLU A 459 0.11 -18.91 6.72
CA GLU A 459 0.77 -18.00 7.68
C GLU A 459 1.63 -18.76 8.69
N LEU A 460 1.52 -20.08 8.75
CA LEU A 460 2.32 -20.92 9.62
C LEU A 460 3.55 -21.42 8.86
N ALA A 461 4.74 -20.96 9.24
CA ALA A 461 6.01 -21.41 8.66
C ALA A 461 6.17 -22.95 8.72
N SER A 462 5.65 -23.59 9.78
CA SER A 462 5.66 -25.06 9.91
C SER A 462 4.78 -25.78 8.88
N ALA A 463 3.81 -25.09 8.27
CA ALA A 463 2.92 -25.67 7.26
C ALA A 463 3.33 -25.32 5.81
N GLU A 464 4.35 -24.49 5.60
CA GLU A 464 4.79 -24.01 4.29
C GLU A 464 5.05 -25.15 3.30
N HIS A 465 5.68 -26.22 3.75
CA HIS A 465 5.99 -27.39 2.93
C HIS A 465 4.75 -28.06 2.32
N TYR A 466 3.60 -27.97 2.99
CA TYR A 466 2.34 -28.54 2.53
C TYR A 466 1.52 -27.57 1.66
N TYR A 467 1.84 -26.27 1.67
CA TYR A 467 1.15 -25.26 0.87
C TYR A 467 1.67 -25.27 -0.56
N ARG A 468 0.98 -26.00 -1.47
CA ARG A 468 1.44 -26.26 -2.85
C ARG A 468 0.44 -25.77 -3.91
N PRO A 469 0.50 -24.51 -4.33
CA PRO A 469 -0.50 -23.92 -5.24
C PRO A 469 -0.47 -24.50 -6.67
N ALA A 470 0.64 -25.11 -7.11
CA ALA A 470 0.77 -25.76 -8.41
C ALA A 470 0.65 -27.29 -8.35
N SER A 471 0.09 -27.84 -7.28
CA SER A 471 -0.07 -29.30 -7.10
C SER A 471 -1.02 -29.90 -8.13
N LYS A 472 -0.97 -31.24 -8.27
CA LYS A 472 -1.92 -31.99 -9.11
C LYS A 472 -3.37 -31.81 -8.66
N ALA A 473 -3.62 -31.65 -7.34
CA ALA A 473 -4.95 -31.42 -6.81
C ALA A 473 -5.50 -30.06 -7.26
N MET A 474 -4.70 -29.02 -7.13
CA MET A 474 -5.07 -27.67 -7.59
C MET A 474 -5.32 -27.63 -9.10
N LYS A 475 -4.46 -28.28 -9.90
CA LYS A 475 -4.66 -28.37 -11.36
C LYS A 475 -5.98 -29.06 -11.71
N LYS A 476 -6.34 -30.14 -11.02
CA LYS A 476 -7.63 -30.83 -11.23
C LYS A 476 -8.82 -29.92 -10.92
N LEU A 477 -8.81 -29.21 -9.78
CA LEU A 477 -9.88 -28.28 -9.43
C LEU A 477 -10.00 -27.15 -10.47
N ILE A 478 -8.89 -26.58 -10.91
CA ILE A 478 -8.88 -25.53 -11.95
C ILE A 478 -9.43 -26.08 -13.27
N THR A 479 -9.05 -27.31 -13.68
CA THR A 479 -9.57 -27.93 -14.90
C THR A 479 -11.08 -28.14 -14.82
N MET A 480 -11.61 -28.61 -13.70
CA MET A 480 -13.07 -28.76 -13.51
C MET A 480 -13.81 -27.43 -13.66
N VAL A 481 -13.27 -26.34 -13.08
CA VAL A 481 -13.82 -24.99 -13.24
C VAL A 481 -13.82 -24.55 -14.70
N LEU A 482 -12.72 -24.79 -15.42
CA LEU A 482 -12.61 -24.41 -16.82
C LEU A 482 -13.57 -25.21 -17.70
N ASP A 483 -13.74 -26.50 -17.43
CA ASP A 483 -14.65 -27.34 -18.20
C ASP A 483 -16.11 -26.95 -17.97
N ALA A 484 -16.51 -26.65 -16.71
CA ALA A 484 -17.83 -26.10 -16.39
C ALA A 484 -18.09 -24.76 -17.10
N ALA A 485 -17.12 -23.84 -17.04
CA ALA A 485 -17.23 -22.51 -17.63
C ALA A 485 -17.37 -22.53 -19.16
N LYS A 486 -16.73 -23.48 -19.86
CA LYS A 486 -16.80 -23.64 -21.32
C LYS A 486 -18.22 -23.88 -21.83
N VAL A 487 -19.08 -24.52 -21.06
CA VAL A 487 -20.46 -24.88 -21.47
C VAL A 487 -21.27 -23.65 -21.88
N ARG A 488 -21.08 -22.54 -21.19
CA ARG A 488 -21.79 -21.27 -21.45
C ARG A 488 -20.85 -20.09 -21.76
N ASN A 489 -19.58 -20.35 -22.08
CA ASN A 489 -18.56 -19.34 -22.32
C ASN A 489 -18.41 -18.33 -21.18
N VAL A 490 -18.51 -18.77 -19.91
CA VAL A 490 -18.34 -17.93 -18.74
C VAL A 490 -16.85 -17.60 -18.58
N PRO A 491 -16.46 -16.31 -18.50
CA PRO A 491 -15.07 -15.93 -18.30
C PRO A 491 -14.51 -16.45 -16.98
N VAL A 492 -13.26 -16.96 -17.00
CA VAL A 492 -12.55 -17.42 -15.81
C VAL A 492 -11.25 -16.66 -15.64
N THR A 493 -11.11 -15.94 -14.52
CA THR A 493 -9.87 -15.28 -14.11
C THR A 493 -9.24 -16.05 -12.95
N ILE A 494 -7.91 -16.10 -12.89
CA ILE A 494 -7.19 -16.65 -11.73
C ILE A 494 -6.44 -15.53 -11.00
N CYS A 495 -6.51 -15.53 -9.66
CA CYS A 495 -5.82 -14.55 -8.83
C CYS A 495 -5.15 -15.22 -7.62
N GLY A 496 -4.34 -14.42 -6.90
CA GLY A 496 -3.62 -14.83 -5.70
C GLY A 496 -2.10 -14.80 -5.87
N LEU A 497 -1.38 -15.02 -4.76
CA LEU A 497 0.09 -14.93 -4.71
C LEU A 497 0.78 -15.88 -5.70
N ALA A 498 0.21 -17.06 -5.88
CA ALA A 498 0.77 -18.08 -6.78
C ALA A 498 0.82 -17.62 -8.24
N VAL A 499 -0.10 -16.74 -8.67
CA VAL A 499 -0.17 -16.22 -10.04
C VAL A 499 0.95 -15.21 -10.30
N GLY A 500 1.50 -14.57 -9.26
CA GLY A 500 2.68 -13.70 -9.37
C GLY A 500 3.99 -14.46 -9.66
N ASN A 501 4.00 -15.77 -9.51
CA ASN A 501 5.14 -16.60 -9.90
C ASN A 501 5.02 -17.00 -11.38
N PRO A 502 5.94 -16.56 -12.26
CA PRO A 502 5.88 -16.82 -13.69
C PRO A 502 5.75 -18.29 -14.05
N ALA A 503 6.49 -19.18 -13.36
CA ALA A 503 6.46 -20.62 -13.62
C ALA A 503 5.09 -21.25 -13.34
N ASN A 504 4.36 -20.76 -12.33
CA ASN A 504 3.00 -21.22 -12.07
C ASN A 504 2.03 -20.69 -13.14
N THR A 505 2.18 -19.42 -13.52
CA THR A 505 1.28 -18.78 -14.50
C THR A 505 1.40 -19.44 -15.88
N VAL A 506 2.60 -19.81 -16.29
CA VAL A 506 2.84 -20.65 -17.48
C VAL A 506 2.04 -21.96 -17.39
N GLN A 507 2.08 -22.66 -16.26
CA GLN A 507 1.31 -23.88 -16.08
C GLN A 507 -0.20 -23.64 -16.12
N TYR A 508 -0.69 -22.55 -15.55
CA TYR A 508 -2.11 -22.20 -15.59
C TYR A 508 -2.57 -21.85 -17.02
N LEU A 509 -1.74 -21.15 -17.81
CA LEU A 509 -2.01 -20.92 -19.24
C LEU A 509 -2.10 -22.24 -20.02
N GLN A 510 -1.19 -23.18 -19.75
CA GLN A 510 -1.21 -24.52 -20.38
C GLN A 510 -2.47 -25.33 -20.02
N LEU A 511 -3.08 -25.11 -18.85
CA LEU A 511 -4.37 -25.69 -18.48
C LEU A 511 -5.55 -25.09 -19.26
N GLY A 512 -5.36 -23.95 -19.92
CA GLY A 512 -6.40 -23.27 -20.69
C GLY A 512 -6.87 -21.94 -20.10
N LEU A 513 -6.32 -21.49 -18.97
CA LEU A 513 -6.57 -20.14 -18.44
C LEU A 513 -6.03 -19.08 -19.40
N ARG A 514 -6.74 -17.96 -19.49
CA ARG A 514 -6.37 -16.83 -20.34
C ARG A 514 -6.43 -15.47 -19.64
N SER A 515 -6.95 -15.38 -18.42
CA SER A 515 -7.05 -14.16 -17.64
C SER A 515 -6.38 -14.34 -16.29
N PHE A 516 -5.38 -13.49 -15.99
CA PHE A 516 -4.50 -13.58 -14.83
C PHE A 516 -4.50 -12.27 -14.07
N SER A 517 -4.84 -12.30 -12.79
CA SER A 517 -4.79 -11.14 -11.91
C SER A 517 -3.63 -11.24 -10.93
N VAL A 518 -2.67 -10.32 -11.04
CA VAL A 518 -1.40 -10.34 -10.31
C VAL A 518 -1.16 -9.02 -9.58
N SER A 519 -0.25 -8.99 -8.60
CA SER A 519 0.15 -7.72 -7.99
C SER A 519 0.84 -6.82 -9.04
N PRO A 520 0.72 -5.48 -8.98
CA PRO A 520 1.32 -4.56 -9.93
C PRO A 520 2.82 -4.82 -10.16
N GLN A 521 3.56 -5.13 -9.09
CA GLN A 521 5.01 -5.40 -9.14
C GLN A 521 5.38 -6.65 -9.95
N ASN A 522 4.46 -7.62 -10.10
CA ASN A 522 4.71 -8.87 -10.81
C ASN A 522 4.18 -8.87 -12.25
N LEU A 523 3.45 -7.84 -12.66
CA LEU A 523 2.79 -7.76 -13.97
C LEU A 523 3.76 -8.00 -15.13
N LEU A 524 4.86 -7.26 -15.17
CA LEU A 524 5.82 -7.34 -16.27
C LEU A 524 6.60 -8.66 -16.27
N ASN A 525 6.94 -9.19 -15.09
CA ASN A 525 7.61 -10.49 -14.96
C ASN A 525 6.74 -11.64 -15.49
N VAL A 526 5.46 -11.63 -15.15
CA VAL A 526 4.48 -12.59 -15.66
C VAL A 526 4.27 -12.40 -17.14
N LYS A 527 4.14 -11.15 -17.62
CA LYS A 527 4.02 -10.84 -19.05
C LYS A 527 5.20 -11.40 -19.83
N LYS A 528 6.43 -11.16 -19.39
CA LYS A 528 7.65 -11.67 -20.03
C LYS A 528 7.57 -13.18 -20.22
N ALA A 529 7.27 -13.93 -19.15
CA ALA A 529 7.20 -15.39 -19.21
C ALA A 529 6.09 -15.91 -20.14
N LEU A 530 4.95 -15.22 -20.22
CA LEU A 530 3.85 -15.60 -21.12
C LEU A 530 4.15 -15.26 -22.60
N LEU A 531 4.89 -14.18 -22.86
CA LEU A 531 5.33 -13.82 -24.20
C LEU A 531 6.38 -14.79 -24.77
N GLU A 532 7.12 -15.49 -23.90
CA GLU A 532 8.14 -16.46 -24.29
C GLU A 532 7.59 -17.83 -24.71
N LEU A 533 6.29 -18.07 -24.48
CA LEU A 533 5.58 -19.29 -24.87
C LEU A 533 4.99 -19.13 -26.28
#